data_f4fe3d1b837ecdddb52719c811391cb0
#
_entry.id   f4fe3d1b837ecdddb52719c811391cb0
#
_cell.length_a   1.000
_cell.length_b   1.000
_cell.length_c   1.000
_cell.angle_alpha   90.00
_cell.angle_beta   90.00
_cell.angle_gamma   90.00
#
_symmetry.space_group_name_H-M   'P 1'
#
loop_
_entity.id
_entity.type
_entity.pdbx_description
1 polymer ?
#
loop_
_entity_poly.entity_id
_entity_poly.type
_entity_poly.pdbx_seq_one_letter_code
_entity_poly.pdbx_strand_id
1 'polypeptide(L)'
;MHTDFLLDTFSKNRNNEAIIWKEKSFDYQWLFDRVHTLKKEIEKEKITTGTVVVLEADFSPTALALLLVLIDSACIIVPLTSSVESQKEEFIKIAEGEILIKLDDDDNLKISKTSHKVSHEFINELKDRGHPGLVLFSSGSTGKSKASLSDFSDILNKFKVPR
;
A
#
# COMPACT_ATOMS: atom_id res chain seq x y z
N MET A 1 -12.82 -8.37 5.46
CA MET A 1 -11.62 -7.75 4.84
C MET A 1 -12.00 -6.36 4.35
N HIS A 2 -11.06 -5.43 4.30
CA HIS A 2 -11.35 -4.03 3.92
C HIS A 2 -11.68 -3.87 2.43
N THR A 3 -11.18 -4.76 1.58
CA THR A 3 -11.33 -4.71 0.11
C THR A 3 -12.30 -5.76 -0.47
N ASP A 4 -13.08 -6.48 0.35
CA ASP A 4 -14.00 -7.54 -0.12
C ASP A 4 -14.91 -7.07 -1.25
N PHE A 5 -15.47 -5.88 -1.17
CA PHE A 5 -16.36 -5.33 -2.20
C PHE A 5 -15.65 -5.11 -3.55
N LEU A 6 -14.32 -4.84 -3.53
CA LEU A 6 -13.51 -4.75 -4.74
C LEU A 6 -13.23 -6.16 -5.30
N LEU A 7 -12.83 -7.09 -4.44
CA LEU A 7 -12.55 -8.48 -4.84
C LEU A 7 -13.81 -9.17 -5.40
N ASP A 8 -14.98 -8.89 -4.83
CA ASP A 8 -16.26 -9.34 -5.37
C ASP A 8 -16.51 -8.78 -6.77
N THR A 9 -16.20 -7.49 -6.98
CA THR A 9 -16.31 -6.86 -8.30
C THR A 9 -15.34 -7.47 -9.30
N PHE A 10 -14.10 -7.73 -8.89
CA PHE A 10 -13.08 -8.37 -9.74
C PHE A 10 -13.52 -9.79 -10.13
N SER A 11 -14.07 -10.56 -9.18
CA SER A 11 -14.54 -11.92 -9.43
C SER A 11 -15.69 -11.99 -10.44
N LYS A 12 -16.54 -10.96 -10.52
CA LYS A 12 -17.65 -10.85 -11.48
C LYS A 12 -17.19 -10.44 -12.88
N ASN A 13 -16.03 -9.79 -12.98
CA ASN A 13 -15.50 -9.21 -14.22
C ASN A 13 -14.19 -9.84 -14.69
N ARG A 14 -13.93 -11.09 -14.33
CA ARG A 14 -12.63 -11.77 -14.47
C ARG A 14 -11.95 -11.60 -15.83
N ASN A 15 -12.73 -11.69 -16.91
CA ASN A 15 -12.20 -11.64 -18.27
C ASN A 15 -12.11 -10.22 -18.85
N ASN A 16 -12.52 -9.21 -18.08
CA ASN A 16 -12.42 -7.83 -18.51
C ASN A 16 -11.03 -7.28 -18.23
N GLU A 17 -10.56 -6.36 -19.08
CA GLU A 17 -9.32 -5.65 -18.87
C GLU A 17 -9.40 -4.81 -17.57
N ALA A 18 -8.39 -4.97 -16.72
CA ALA A 18 -8.29 -4.26 -15.45
C ALA A 18 -7.19 -3.20 -15.47
N ILE A 19 -6.03 -3.51 -16.08
CA ILE A 19 -4.84 -2.66 -16.08
C ILE A 19 -4.18 -2.75 -17.45
N ILE A 20 -3.78 -1.60 -18.00
CA ILE A 20 -2.84 -1.52 -19.12
C ILE A 20 -1.53 -0.93 -18.59
N TRP A 21 -0.43 -1.66 -18.76
CA TRP A 21 0.89 -1.22 -18.31
C TRP A 21 1.97 -1.65 -19.30
N LYS A 22 2.79 -0.70 -19.76
CA LYS A 22 3.85 -0.94 -20.77
C LYS A 22 3.31 -1.73 -21.99
N GLU A 23 2.18 -1.28 -22.53
CA GLU A 23 1.49 -1.89 -23.69
C GLU A 23 0.98 -3.32 -23.47
N LYS A 24 1.03 -3.83 -22.24
CA LYS A 24 0.47 -5.12 -21.85
C LYS A 24 -0.86 -4.93 -21.11
N SER A 25 -1.84 -5.76 -21.47
CA SER A 25 -3.12 -5.80 -20.77
C SER A 25 -3.12 -6.90 -19.71
N PHE A 26 -3.67 -6.59 -18.56
CA PHE A 26 -3.89 -7.49 -17.41
C PHE A 26 -5.38 -7.48 -17.10
N ASP A 27 -6.00 -8.63 -17.03
CA ASP A 27 -7.40 -8.78 -16.69
C ASP A 27 -7.63 -8.83 -15.16
N TYR A 28 -8.91 -8.79 -14.74
CA TYR A 28 -9.25 -8.91 -13.32
C TYR A 28 -8.93 -10.29 -12.74
N GLN A 29 -8.86 -11.34 -13.57
CA GLN A 29 -8.43 -12.66 -13.08
C GLN A 29 -6.96 -12.62 -12.67
N TRP A 30 -6.09 -12.03 -13.50
CA TRP A 30 -4.68 -11.83 -13.16
C TRP A 30 -4.52 -11.04 -11.85
N LEU A 31 -5.26 -9.94 -11.71
CA LEU A 31 -5.20 -9.10 -10.50
C LEU A 31 -5.63 -9.87 -9.26
N PHE A 32 -6.71 -10.63 -9.36
CA PHE A 32 -7.21 -11.49 -8.28
C PHE A 32 -6.17 -12.53 -7.84
N ASP A 33 -5.58 -13.24 -8.80
CA ASP A 33 -4.56 -14.27 -8.53
C ASP A 33 -3.28 -13.65 -7.95
N ARG A 34 -2.90 -12.47 -8.43
CA ARG A 34 -1.73 -11.74 -7.92
C ARG A 34 -1.92 -11.30 -6.47
N VAL A 35 -3.10 -10.77 -6.13
CA VAL A 35 -3.47 -10.44 -4.74
C VAL A 35 -3.32 -11.66 -3.82
N HIS A 36 -3.84 -12.84 -4.23
CA HIS A 36 -3.73 -14.06 -3.43
C HIS A 36 -2.28 -14.54 -3.26
N THR A 37 -1.46 -14.41 -4.29
CA THR A 37 -0.04 -14.78 -4.22
C THR A 37 0.71 -13.84 -3.28
N LEU A 38 0.55 -12.53 -3.45
CA LEU A 38 1.21 -11.52 -2.61
C LEU A 38 0.79 -11.62 -1.15
N LYS A 39 -0.47 -11.96 -0.88
CA LYS A 39 -0.95 -12.16 0.50
C LYS A 39 -0.12 -13.22 1.22
N LYS A 40 0.17 -14.34 0.59
CA LYS A 40 1.01 -15.41 1.15
C LYS A 40 2.45 -14.94 1.39
N GLU A 41 2.99 -14.11 0.49
CA GLU A 41 4.33 -13.52 0.64
C GLU A 41 4.39 -12.57 1.85
N ILE A 42 3.41 -11.68 1.98
CA ILE A 42 3.28 -10.74 3.11
C ILE A 42 3.13 -11.47 4.45
N GLU A 43 2.31 -12.52 4.49
CA GLU A 43 2.13 -13.36 5.68
C GLU A 43 3.43 -14.09 6.08
N LYS A 44 4.18 -14.62 5.11
CA LYS A 44 5.49 -15.28 5.32
C LYS A 44 6.50 -14.31 5.94
N GLU A 45 6.51 -13.07 5.51
CA GLU A 45 7.38 -12.02 6.05
C GLU A 45 6.90 -11.44 7.40
N LYS A 46 5.78 -11.99 7.94
CA LYS A 46 5.16 -11.56 9.21
C LYS A 46 4.77 -10.07 9.22
N ILE A 47 4.37 -9.55 8.08
CA ILE A 47 3.81 -8.21 7.96
C ILE A 47 2.34 -8.30 8.37
N THR A 48 1.98 -7.60 9.44
CA THR A 48 0.68 -7.73 10.12
C THR A 48 0.05 -6.37 10.38
N THR A 49 -1.13 -6.38 10.98
CA THR A 49 -1.89 -5.18 11.38
C THR A 49 -1.00 -4.14 12.08
N GLY A 50 -1.07 -2.90 11.61
CA GLY A 50 -0.34 -1.76 12.14
C GLY A 50 1.13 -1.68 11.75
N THR A 51 1.67 -2.67 10.99
CA THR A 51 3.04 -2.54 10.44
C THR A 51 3.08 -1.36 9.48
N VAL A 52 4.06 -0.47 9.66
CA VAL A 52 4.30 0.65 8.73
C VAL A 52 5.14 0.16 7.57
N VAL A 53 4.51 0.11 6.39
CA VAL A 53 5.12 -0.39 5.16
C VAL A 53 5.35 0.75 4.19
N VAL A 54 6.61 1.02 3.88
CA VAL A 54 6.99 1.91 2.79
C VAL A 54 6.93 1.12 1.49
N LEU A 55 6.04 1.52 0.60
CA LEU A 55 5.89 0.94 -0.73
C LEU A 55 6.60 1.85 -1.74
N GLU A 56 7.84 1.50 -2.08
CA GLU A 56 8.65 2.17 -3.10
C GLU A 56 8.35 1.56 -4.47
N ALA A 57 7.46 2.21 -5.20
CA ALA A 57 7.05 1.74 -6.51
C ALA A 57 6.45 2.89 -7.32
N ASP A 58 6.66 2.88 -8.62
CA ASP A 58 5.80 3.59 -9.56
C ASP A 58 4.54 2.75 -9.82
N PHE A 59 3.54 3.33 -10.51
CA PHE A 59 2.31 2.58 -10.79
C PHE A 59 2.59 1.39 -11.70
N SER A 60 2.39 0.19 -11.16
CA SER A 60 2.53 -1.08 -11.86
C SER A 60 1.41 -2.04 -11.45
N PRO A 61 1.17 -3.12 -12.21
CA PRO A 61 0.17 -4.12 -11.86
C PRO A 61 0.41 -4.76 -10.48
N THR A 62 1.68 -5.09 -10.17
CA THR A 62 2.04 -5.67 -8.87
C THR A 62 1.94 -4.63 -7.74
N ALA A 63 2.26 -3.34 -7.99
CA ALA A 63 2.09 -2.27 -7.00
C ALA A 63 0.63 -2.12 -6.60
N LEU A 64 -0.31 -2.17 -7.56
CA LEU A 64 -1.74 -2.12 -7.28
C LEU A 64 -2.22 -3.35 -6.48
N ALA A 65 -1.83 -4.55 -6.90
CA ALA A 65 -2.18 -5.78 -6.18
C ALA A 65 -1.63 -5.75 -4.74
N LEU A 66 -0.39 -5.29 -4.56
CA LEU A 66 0.26 -5.17 -3.26
C LEU A 66 -0.44 -4.14 -2.36
N LEU A 67 -0.85 -3.00 -2.91
CA LEU A 67 -1.63 -2.00 -2.19
C LEU A 67 -2.91 -2.61 -1.61
N LEU A 68 -3.65 -3.41 -2.39
CA LEU A 68 -4.86 -4.10 -1.92
C LEU A 68 -4.55 -5.08 -0.78
N VAL A 69 -3.47 -5.84 -0.89
CA VAL A 69 -3.04 -6.78 0.15
C VAL A 69 -2.67 -6.06 1.45
N LEU A 70 -1.92 -4.95 1.37
CA LEU A 70 -1.51 -4.18 2.53
C LEU A 70 -2.72 -3.51 3.22
N ILE A 71 -3.70 -3.04 2.46
CA ILE A 71 -4.97 -2.54 2.99
C ILE A 71 -5.70 -3.65 3.76
N ASP A 72 -5.84 -4.83 3.18
CA ASP A 72 -6.52 -5.96 3.82
C ASP A 72 -5.80 -6.48 5.06
N SER A 73 -4.47 -6.37 5.09
CA SER A 73 -3.64 -6.69 6.25
C SER A 73 -3.65 -5.60 7.33
N ALA A 74 -4.44 -4.53 7.13
CA ALA A 74 -4.52 -3.36 8.01
C ALA A 74 -3.14 -2.74 8.30
N CYS A 75 -2.29 -2.66 7.29
CA CYS A 75 -0.99 -1.99 7.36
C CYS A 75 -1.14 -0.47 7.26
N ILE A 76 -0.15 0.26 7.75
CA ILE A 76 0.00 1.70 7.51
C ILE A 76 0.91 1.85 6.28
N ILE A 77 0.36 2.37 5.20
CA ILE A 77 1.01 2.37 3.89
C ILE A 77 1.59 3.74 3.60
N VAL A 78 2.86 3.76 3.21
CA VAL A 78 3.62 4.95 2.84
C VAL A 78 4.06 4.80 1.38
N PRO A 79 3.22 5.21 0.40
CA PRO A 79 3.60 5.09 -1.00
C PRO A 79 4.64 6.15 -1.38
N LEU A 80 5.75 5.71 -1.94
CA LEU A 80 6.81 6.56 -2.48
C LEU A 80 7.11 6.16 -3.92
N THR A 81 7.26 7.17 -4.78
CA THR A 81 7.65 6.96 -6.18
C THR A 81 9.12 7.31 -6.39
N SER A 82 9.68 6.95 -7.53
CA SER A 82 11.04 7.31 -7.94
C SER A 82 11.32 8.82 -7.91
N SER A 83 10.29 9.65 -8.06
CA SER A 83 10.40 11.12 -8.04
C SER A 83 10.86 11.71 -6.71
N VAL A 84 10.75 10.99 -5.60
CA VAL A 84 11.14 11.45 -4.25
C VAL A 84 12.40 10.75 -3.71
N GLU A 85 13.20 10.14 -4.57
CA GLU A 85 14.41 9.38 -4.18
C GLU A 85 15.35 10.17 -3.27
N SER A 86 15.55 11.47 -3.52
CA SER A 86 16.41 12.34 -2.70
C SER A 86 15.89 12.60 -1.28
N GLN A 87 14.58 12.40 -1.05
CA GLN A 87 13.91 12.65 0.24
C GLN A 87 13.48 11.35 0.92
N LYS A 88 13.69 10.20 0.29
CA LYS A 88 13.20 8.90 0.73
C LYS A 88 13.60 8.55 2.16
N GLU A 89 14.86 8.73 2.50
CA GLU A 89 15.39 8.47 3.85
C GLU A 89 14.67 9.31 4.92
N GLU A 90 14.45 10.60 4.63
CA GLU A 90 13.70 11.50 5.50
C GLU A 90 12.26 11.04 5.67
N PHE A 91 11.58 10.64 4.57
CA PHE A 91 10.20 10.18 4.60
C PHE A 91 10.05 8.87 5.37
N ILE A 92 10.95 7.91 5.18
CA ILE A 92 10.97 6.66 5.94
C ILE A 92 11.09 6.95 7.45
N LYS A 93 11.98 7.86 7.81
CA LYS A 93 12.19 8.25 9.21
C LYS A 93 10.95 8.96 9.80
N ILE A 94 10.36 9.92 9.09
CA ILE A 94 9.16 10.65 9.56
C ILE A 94 7.96 9.71 9.73
N ALA A 95 7.78 8.77 8.80
CA ALA A 95 6.70 7.80 8.85
C ALA A 95 6.97 6.62 9.80
N GLU A 96 8.16 6.53 10.39
CA GLU A 96 8.59 5.38 11.20
C GLU A 96 8.46 4.04 10.44
N GLY A 97 8.80 4.06 9.12
CA GLY A 97 8.65 2.90 8.24
C GLY A 97 9.45 1.69 8.72
N GLU A 98 8.79 0.58 9.05
CA GLU A 98 9.41 -0.63 9.59
C GLU A 98 9.84 -1.60 8.48
N ILE A 99 9.09 -1.63 7.40
CA ILE A 99 9.32 -2.49 6.24
C ILE A 99 9.41 -1.61 5.00
N LEU A 100 10.40 -1.89 4.16
CA LEU A 100 10.52 -1.34 2.83
C LEU A 100 10.22 -2.43 1.80
N ILE A 101 9.19 -2.23 1.00
CA ILE A 101 8.87 -3.05 -0.16
C ILE A 101 9.16 -2.23 -1.39
N LYS A 102 10.07 -2.72 -2.21
CA LYS A 102 10.49 -2.09 -3.47
C LYS A 102 10.07 -2.93 -4.65
N LEU A 103 9.50 -2.29 -5.66
CA LEU A 103 9.29 -2.86 -6.99
C LEU A 103 10.26 -2.18 -7.96
N ASP A 104 10.95 -3.00 -8.76
CA ASP A 104 11.82 -2.50 -9.82
C ASP A 104 11.03 -2.22 -11.11
N ASP A 105 11.73 -1.76 -12.16
CA ASP A 105 11.13 -1.43 -13.46
C ASP A 105 10.51 -2.65 -14.18
N ASP A 106 10.90 -3.86 -13.80
CA ASP A 106 10.38 -5.12 -14.30
C ASP A 106 9.27 -5.71 -13.41
N ASP A 107 8.82 -4.93 -12.41
CA ASP A 107 7.76 -5.29 -11.46
C ASP A 107 8.16 -6.44 -10.50
N ASN A 108 9.48 -6.63 -10.27
CA ASN A 108 10.00 -7.59 -9.31
C ASN A 108 10.00 -7.03 -7.89
N LEU A 109 9.54 -7.84 -6.96
CA LEU A 109 9.38 -7.49 -5.55
C LEU A 109 10.64 -7.77 -4.74
N LYS A 110 11.04 -6.79 -3.90
CA LYS A 110 12.06 -6.96 -2.86
C LYS A 110 11.54 -6.42 -1.54
N ILE A 111 11.60 -7.23 -0.49
CA ILE A 111 11.21 -6.87 0.88
C ILE A 111 12.45 -6.76 1.75
N SER A 112 12.53 -5.71 2.54
CA SER A 112 13.60 -5.50 3.51
C SER A 112 13.07 -4.85 4.79
N LYS A 113 13.73 -5.13 5.93
CA LYS A 113 13.41 -4.51 7.21
C LYS A 113 14.27 -3.27 7.40
N THR A 114 13.69 -2.25 8.01
CA THR A 114 14.43 -1.07 8.48
C THR A 114 14.83 -1.25 9.95
N SER A 115 15.47 -0.24 10.53
CA SER A 115 15.76 -0.16 11.97
C SER A 115 14.68 0.61 12.76
N HIS A 116 13.67 1.17 12.08
CA HIS A 116 12.63 1.97 12.72
C HIS A 116 11.61 1.11 13.46
N LYS A 117 11.00 1.71 14.46
CA LYS A 117 9.89 1.14 15.24
C LYS A 117 8.82 2.19 15.41
N VAL A 118 7.58 1.75 15.33
CA VAL A 118 6.42 2.63 15.50
C VAL A 118 6.31 3.10 16.95
N SER A 119 6.24 4.41 17.12
CA SER A 119 6.00 5.09 18.39
C SER A 119 4.87 6.13 18.32
N HIS A 120 4.50 6.57 17.11
CA HIS A 120 3.54 7.64 16.89
C HIS A 120 2.13 7.24 17.34
N GLU A 121 1.48 8.08 18.17
CA GLU A 121 0.18 7.79 18.79
C GLU A 121 -0.94 7.50 17.78
N PHE A 122 -1.05 8.28 16.69
CA PHE A 122 -2.10 8.10 15.68
C PHE A 122 -1.91 6.80 14.87
N ILE A 123 -0.68 6.34 14.68
CA ILE A 123 -0.42 5.05 14.05
C ILE A 123 -0.89 3.93 14.99
N ASN A 124 -0.57 4.02 16.28
CA ASN A 124 -1.01 3.06 17.27
C ASN A 124 -2.54 3.03 17.41
N GLU A 125 -3.21 4.19 17.32
CA GLU A 125 -4.67 4.27 17.33
C GLU A 125 -5.30 3.51 16.14
N LEU A 126 -4.78 3.66 14.93
CA LEU A 126 -5.27 2.92 13.76
C LEU A 126 -4.99 1.41 13.91
N LYS A 127 -3.82 1.05 14.43
CA LYS A 127 -3.46 -0.33 14.73
C LYS A 127 -4.43 -0.97 15.72
N ASP A 128 -4.77 -0.29 16.79
CA ASP A 128 -5.70 -0.78 17.83
C ASP A 128 -7.13 -0.96 17.27
N ARG A 129 -7.53 -0.12 16.32
CA ARG A 129 -8.78 -0.25 15.58
C ARG A 129 -8.76 -1.36 14.52
N GLY A 130 -7.58 -1.89 14.17
CA GLY A 130 -7.42 -2.80 13.03
C GLY A 130 -7.69 -2.14 11.68
N HIS A 131 -7.46 -0.84 11.57
CA HIS A 131 -7.69 -0.06 10.35
C HIS A 131 -6.40 0.16 9.56
N PRO A 132 -6.43 0.02 8.23
CA PRO A 132 -5.32 0.42 7.39
C PRO A 132 -5.16 1.93 7.38
N GLY A 133 -3.91 2.40 7.35
CA GLY A 133 -3.59 3.81 7.25
C GLY A 133 -2.92 4.17 5.92
N LEU A 134 -3.05 5.42 5.52
CA LEU A 134 -2.33 5.99 4.37
C LEU A 134 -1.55 7.23 4.84
N VAL A 135 -0.22 7.19 4.67
CA VAL A 135 0.66 8.33 4.94
C VAL A 135 1.06 8.98 3.62
N LEU A 136 0.73 10.24 3.45
CA LEU A 136 1.14 11.04 2.30
C LEU A 136 2.00 12.21 2.74
N PHE A 137 2.98 12.57 1.91
CA PHE A 137 3.87 13.69 2.14
C PHE A 137 3.49 14.89 1.28
N SER A 138 3.64 16.07 1.85
CA SER A 138 3.51 17.33 1.16
C SER A 138 4.70 18.24 1.46
N SER A 139 5.08 19.09 0.52
CA SER A 139 6.06 20.15 0.74
C SER A 139 5.48 21.16 1.71
N GLY A 140 6.09 21.29 2.90
CA GLY A 140 5.71 22.32 3.86
C GLY A 140 6.16 23.72 3.39
N SER A 141 5.38 24.75 3.67
CA SER A 141 5.75 26.15 3.41
C SER A 141 7.07 26.58 4.07
N THR A 142 7.55 25.83 5.04
CA THR A 142 8.82 26.06 5.76
C THR A 142 9.99 25.25 5.20
N GLY A 143 9.85 24.60 4.03
CA GLY A 143 10.87 23.75 3.41
C GLY A 143 11.04 22.39 4.07
N LYS A 144 10.33 22.08 5.16
CA LYS A 144 10.33 20.75 5.78
C LYS A 144 9.15 19.93 5.28
N SER A 145 9.40 18.65 5.02
CA SER A 145 8.36 17.70 4.63
C SER A 145 7.34 17.48 5.75
N LYS A 146 6.07 17.45 5.40
CA LYS A 146 4.97 17.17 6.33
C LYS A 146 4.29 15.87 5.93
N ALA A 147 4.12 14.95 6.90
CA ALA A 147 3.33 13.75 6.73
C ALA A 147 1.88 14.00 7.16
N SER A 148 0.94 13.42 6.42
CA SER A 148 -0.49 13.36 6.77
C SER A 148 -0.92 11.91 6.82
N LEU A 149 -1.43 11.46 7.97
CA LEU A 149 -2.01 10.13 8.15
C LEU A 149 -3.52 10.18 7.96
N SER A 150 -4.03 9.32 7.12
CA SER A 150 -5.48 9.14 6.87
C SER A 150 -5.89 7.71 7.19
N ASP A 151 -7.07 7.53 7.80
CA ASP A 151 -7.71 6.22 7.94
C ASP A 151 -8.19 5.75 6.56
N PHE A 152 -7.60 4.66 6.05
CA PHE A 152 -7.93 4.16 4.71
C PHE A 152 -9.33 3.53 4.67
N SER A 153 -9.83 3.02 5.81
CA SER A 153 -11.19 2.50 5.91
C SER A 153 -12.23 3.58 5.60
N ASP A 154 -12.03 4.81 6.08
CA ASP A 154 -12.91 5.94 5.82
C ASP A 154 -12.88 6.36 4.35
N ILE A 155 -11.70 6.26 3.72
CA ILE A 155 -11.57 6.51 2.28
C ILE A 155 -12.37 5.48 1.50
N LEU A 156 -12.22 4.19 1.81
CA LEU A 156 -12.88 3.09 1.12
C LEU A 156 -14.40 3.08 1.32
N ASN A 157 -14.89 3.49 2.50
CA ASN A 157 -16.32 3.54 2.79
C ASN A 157 -17.10 4.43 1.81
N LYS A 158 -16.45 5.47 1.25
CA LYS A 158 -17.05 6.33 0.23
C LYS A 158 -17.39 5.61 -1.08
N PHE A 159 -16.75 4.47 -1.34
CA PHE A 159 -16.89 3.68 -2.57
C PHE A 159 -17.78 2.44 -2.40
N LYS A 160 -18.18 2.12 -1.16
CA LYS A 160 -19.07 0.97 -0.88
C LYS A 160 -20.54 1.23 -1.22
N VAL A 161 -20.93 2.50 -1.33
CA VAL A 161 -22.31 2.88 -1.66
C VAL A 161 -22.38 3.11 -3.17
N PRO A 162 -23.21 2.34 -3.92
CA PRO A 162 -23.44 2.60 -5.35
C PRO A 162 -23.99 4.02 -5.53
N ARG A 163 -23.45 4.74 -6.50
CA ARG A 163 -23.98 6.06 -6.94
C ARG A 163 -25.05 5.85 -7.99
#